data_7c107d7a0f86bc0158c916ca72b430d8
#
_entry.id   7c107d7a0f86bc0158c916ca72b430d8
#
_cell.length_a   1.000
_cell.length_b   1.000
_cell.length_c   1.000
_cell.angle_alpha   90.00
_cell.angle_beta   90.00
_cell.angle_gamma   90.00
#
_symmetry.space_group_name_H-M   'P 1'
#
loop_
_entity.id
_entity.type
_entity.pdbx_description
1 polymer ?
#
loop_
_entity_poly.entity_id
_entity_poly.type
_entity_poly.pdbx_seq_one_letter_code
_entity_poly.pdbx_strand_id
1 'polypeptide(L)'
;MDARVPWMTYKVIGWLNHSLKKDWKVFEWGSGGSSLFFEEKVAFLFSVEHNPKWYRQIKRMLSKKVVYKLIKPESDGRGYRSTDVSFQGCSFRHYCRSILTFPDNFFDMISIDGRARNDCLKLARKKVKIGGYILLDNSERKEYRRGINFLKGFVRRDFRGNGPVNEYPWQTTVFQRKT
;
A
#
# COMPACT_ATOMS: atom_id res chain seq x y z
N MET A 1 -3.37 0.57 22.00
CA MET A 1 -2.67 1.11 20.81
C MET A 1 -3.65 1.97 20.04
N ASP A 2 -3.26 3.18 19.65
CA ASP A 2 -4.12 4.07 18.85
C ASP A 2 -4.36 3.42 17.47
N ALA A 3 -5.63 3.24 17.12
CA ALA A 3 -6.03 2.61 15.86
C ALA A 3 -5.59 3.41 14.60
N ARG A 4 -5.19 4.66 14.77
CA ARG A 4 -4.74 5.58 13.72
C ARG A 4 -3.24 5.53 13.43
N VAL A 5 -2.51 4.67 14.11
CA VAL A 5 -1.07 4.49 13.87
C VAL A 5 -0.87 3.46 12.76
N PRO A 6 -0.17 3.78 11.66
CA PRO A 6 0.17 2.80 10.62
C PRO A 6 0.99 1.64 11.19
N TRP A 7 0.72 0.43 10.76
CA TRP A 7 1.51 -0.75 11.13
C TRP A 7 2.78 -0.85 10.30
N MET A 8 3.58 0.19 10.36
CA MET A 8 4.83 0.36 9.63
C MET A 8 5.96 0.70 10.59
N THR A 9 7.22 0.74 10.12
CA THR A 9 8.33 1.11 11.01
C THR A 9 8.19 2.55 11.51
N TYR A 10 8.57 2.82 12.76
CA TYR A 10 8.48 4.18 13.35
C TYR A 10 9.23 5.22 12.51
N LYS A 11 10.36 4.82 11.90
CA LYS A 11 11.15 5.70 11.05
C LYS A 11 10.38 6.16 9.80
N VAL A 12 9.62 5.26 9.14
CA VAL A 12 8.80 5.65 7.99
C VAL A 12 7.58 6.44 8.42
N ILE A 13 6.98 6.15 9.58
CA ILE A 13 5.87 6.96 10.13
C ILE A 13 6.34 8.41 10.36
N GLY A 14 7.54 8.59 10.94
CA GLY A 14 8.16 9.91 11.07
C GLY A 14 8.36 10.61 9.72
N TRP A 15 8.87 9.89 8.73
CA TRP A 15 9.02 10.43 7.37
C TRP A 15 7.66 10.81 6.75
N LEU A 16 6.63 9.98 6.89
CA LEU A 16 5.27 10.26 6.41
C LEU A 16 4.69 11.54 7.03
N ASN A 17 4.89 11.75 8.33
CA ASN A 17 4.41 12.95 9.03
C ASN A 17 5.00 14.25 8.44
N HIS A 18 6.24 14.21 7.98
CA HIS A 18 6.91 15.38 7.37
C HIS A 18 6.65 15.52 5.87
N SER A 19 6.37 14.41 5.17
CA SER A 19 6.31 14.39 3.70
C SER A 19 4.90 14.57 3.15
N LEU A 20 3.86 14.06 3.86
CA LEU A 20 2.47 14.15 3.41
C LEU A 20 2.00 15.59 3.32
N LYS A 21 1.27 15.90 2.25
CA LYS A 21 0.67 17.22 2.02
C LYS A 21 -0.84 17.11 1.92
N LYS A 22 -1.54 18.16 2.34
CA LYS A 22 -2.99 18.22 2.38
C LYS A 22 -3.67 18.10 1.00
N ASP A 23 -2.99 18.43 -0.06
CA ASP A 23 -3.45 18.36 -1.45
C ASP A 23 -3.16 17.04 -2.15
N TRP A 24 -2.47 16.11 -1.48
CA TRP A 24 -2.07 14.83 -2.07
C TRP A 24 -3.24 13.88 -2.31
N LYS A 25 -3.08 13.08 -3.37
CA LYS A 25 -3.93 11.94 -3.72
C LYS A 25 -3.17 10.65 -3.42
N VAL A 26 -3.73 9.83 -2.56
CA VAL A 26 -3.12 8.58 -2.11
C VAL A 26 -3.96 7.38 -2.55
N PHE A 27 -3.29 6.35 -3.03
CA PHE A 27 -3.86 5.02 -3.25
C PHE A 27 -3.25 4.05 -2.25
N GLU A 28 -4.07 3.13 -1.72
CA GLU A 28 -3.61 2.14 -0.75
C GLU A 28 -4.15 0.75 -1.09
N TRP A 29 -3.25 -0.24 -1.15
CA TRP A 29 -3.59 -1.66 -1.08
C TRP A 29 -3.29 -2.21 0.31
N GLY A 30 -4.31 -2.73 1.00
CA GLY A 30 -4.24 -3.19 2.39
C GLY A 30 -4.53 -2.07 3.36
N SER A 31 -5.77 -2.04 3.84
CA SER A 31 -6.25 -1.02 4.76
C SER A 31 -5.91 -1.33 6.22
N GLY A 32 -5.94 -0.31 7.05
CA GLY A 32 -5.72 -0.45 8.49
C GLY A 32 -5.56 0.89 9.19
N GLY A 33 -4.70 0.94 10.19
CA GLY A 33 -4.31 2.18 10.85
C GLY A 33 -3.73 3.21 9.87
N SER A 34 -3.08 2.75 8.80
CA SER A 34 -2.58 3.59 7.73
C SER A 34 -3.69 4.34 6.98
N SER A 35 -4.83 3.70 6.72
CA SER A 35 -5.98 4.34 6.09
C SER A 35 -6.51 5.50 6.94
N LEU A 36 -6.64 5.26 8.25
CA LEU A 36 -7.08 6.27 9.23
C LEU A 36 -6.08 7.42 9.36
N PHE A 37 -4.80 7.10 9.28
CA PHE A 37 -3.72 8.09 9.30
C PHE A 37 -3.71 8.95 8.02
N PHE A 38 -3.88 8.34 6.84
CA PHE A 38 -3.88 9.07 5.58
C PHE A 38 -5.11 9.95 5.43
N GLU A 39 -6.31 9.48 5.81
CA GLU A 39 -7.53 10.28 5.66
C GLU A 39 -7.48 11.64 6.34
N GLU A 40 -6.71 11.79 7.41
CA GLU A 40 -6.55 13.06 8.13
C GLU A 40 -5.58 14.02 7.43
N LYS A 41 -4.68 13.49 6.60
CA LYS A 41 -3.50 14.21 6.11
C LYS A 41 -3.55 14.56 4.63
N VAL A 42 -4.48 13.96 3.86
CA VAL A 42 -4.48 14.11 2.39
C VAL A 42 -5.86 14.52 1.86
N ALA A 43 -5.90 15.08 0.64
CA ALA A 43 -7.14 15.49 -0.01
C ALA A 43 -7.99 14.31 -0.47
N PHE A 44 -7.33 13.24 -0.95
CA PHE A 44 -8.01 12.09 -1.54
C PHE A 44 -7.32 10.79 -1.12
N LEU A 45 -8.12 9.85 -0.61
CA LEU A 45 -7.69 8.49 -0.32
C LEU A 45 -8.60 7.49 -1.01
N PHE A 46 -8.01 6.61 -1.84
CA PHE A 46 -8.65 5.41 -2.35
C PHE A 46 -7.96 4.20 -1.73
N SER A 47 -8.66 3.44 -0.90
CA SER A 47 -8.12 2.28 -0.20
C SER A 47 -8.87 1.01 -0.58
N VAL A 48 -8.14 -0.10 -0.74
CA VAL A 48 -8.66 -1.39 -1.16
C VAL A 48 -8.31 -2.45 -0.14
N GLU A 49 -9.32 -3.19 0.30
CA GLU A 49 -9.19 -4.30 1.25
C GLU A 49 -9.73 -5.60 0.64
N HIS A 50 -9.11 -6.72 0.97
CA HIS A 50 -9.52 -8.04 0.48
C HIS A 50 -10.30 -8.87 1.51
N ASN A 51 -10.07 -8.62 2.81
CA ASN A 51 -10.67 -9.35 3.91
C ASN A 51 -12.01 -8.71 4.34
N PRO A 52 -13.15 -9.41 4.21
CA PRO A 52 -14.47 -8.83 4.54
C PRO A 52 -14.65 -8.46 6.01
N LYS A 53 -14.03 -9.23 6.94
CA LYS A 53 -14.12 -8.95 8.38
C LYS A 53 -13.35 -7.67 8.72
N TRP A 54 -12.12 -7.57 8.22
CA TRP A 54 -11.26 -6.41 8.42
C TRP A 54 -11.84 -5.16 7.74
N TYR A 55 -12.35 -5.31 6.50
CA TYR A 55 -13.05 -4.24 5.80
C TYR A 55 -14.17 -3.63 6.64
N ARG A 56 -15.05 -4.47 7.25
CA ARG A 56 -16.15 -3.97 8.08
C ARG A 56 -15.67 -3.22 9.32
N GLN A 57 -14.57 -3.65 9.94
CA GLN A 57 -13.99 -2.97 11.09
C GLN A 57 -13.49 -1.58 10.71
N ILE A 58 -12.63 -1.49 9.71
CA ILE A 58 -12.02 -0.22 9.28
C ILE A 58 -13.09 0.73 8.70
N LYS A 59 -14.07 0.22 7.95
CA LYS A 59 -15.14 1.05 7.38
C LYS A 59 -15.95 1.82 8.43
N ARG A 60 -16.12 1.27 9.62
CA ARG A 60 -16.83 1.94 10.73
C ARG A 60 -16.05 3.13 11.30
N MET A 61 -14.76 3.16 11.09
CA MET A 61 -13.84 4.16 11.64
C MET A 61 -13.47 5.24 10.62
N LEU A 62 -13.54 4.91 9.30
CA LEU A 62 -13.26 5.83 8.22
C LEU A 62 -14.40 6.82 7.99
N SER A 63 -14.04 8.04 7.65
CA SER A 63 -15.01 9.05 7.22
C SER A 63 -15.56 8.76 5.82
N LYS A 64 -16.71 9.36 5.49
CA LYS A 64 -17.36 9.20 4.16
C LYS A 64 -16.55 9.79 3.00
N LYS A 65 -15.53 10.59 3.24
CA LYS A 65 -14.65 11.17 2.20
C LYS A 65 -13.68 10.15 1.58
N VAL A 66 -13.45 9.02 2.27
CA VAL A 66 -12.55 7.96 1.78
C VAL A 66 -13.30 7.05 0.80
N VAL A 67 -12.73 6.84 -0.38
CA VAL A 67 -13.22 5.83 -1.31
C VAL A 67 -12.65 4.48 -0.88
N TYR A 68 -13.44 3.72 -0.13
CA TYR A 68 -13.02 2.46 0.44
C TYR A 68 -13.73 1.27 -0.22
N LYS A 69 -12.98 0.33 -0.79
CA LYS A 69 -13.51 -0.79 -1.58
C LYS A 69 -13.10 -2.14 -1.00
N LEU A 70 -14.08 -3.05 -0.89
CA LEU A 70 -13.82 -4.47 -0.64
C LEU A 70 -13.68 -5.18 -1.99
N ILE A 71 -12.53 -5.78 -2.25
CA ILE A 71 -12.28 -6.59 -3.44
C ILE A 71 -11.67 -7.91 -2.99
N LYS A 72 -12.51 -8.96 -2.93
CA LYS A 72 -12.11 -10.30 -2.53
C LYS A 72 -11.22 -10.96 -3.59
N PRO A 73 -10.35 -11.93 -3.20
CA PRO A 73 -9.66 -12.75 -4.18
C PRO A 73 -10.64 -13.63 -4.96
N GLU A 74 -10.27 -13.95 -6.18
CA GLU A 74 -10.97 -14.89 -7.06
C GLU A 74 -10.39 -16.30 -6.89
N SER A 75 -11.17 -17.33 -7.16
CA SER A 75 -10.77 -18.74 -7.02
C SER A 75 -10.09 -19.33 -8.26
N ASP A 76 -9.78 -18.53 -9.31
CA ASP A 76 -9.25 -19.04 -10.58
C ASP A 76 -7.74 -19.33 -10.56
N GLY A 77 -7.02 -18.84 -9.58
CA GLY A 77 -5.59 -19.09 -9.38
C GLY A 77 -4.63 -18.57 -10.47
N ARG A 78 -5.13 -17.83 -11.46
CA ARG A 78 -4.34 -17.38 -12.62
C ARG A 78 -3.71 -16.01 -12.40
N GLY A 79 -2.39 -15.98 -12.16
CA GLY A 79 -1.63 -14.74 -11.95
C GLY A 79 -2.03 -13.99 -10.68
N TYR A 80 -1.43 -12.85 -10.44
CA TYR A 80 -1.74 -11.97 -9.31
C TYR A 80 -1.78 -12.68 -7.95
N ARG A 81 -0.76 -13.51 -7.70
CA ARG A 81 -0.72 -14.40 -6.53
C ARG A 81 -0.21 -13.69 -5.28
N SER A 82 -0.85 -14.00 -4.15
CA SER A 82 -0.29 -13.69 -2.84
C SER A 82 0.87 -14.63 -2.52
N THR A 83 1.83 -14.13 -1.74
CA THR A 83 2.89 -14.97 -1.13
C THR A 83 2.41 -15.65 0.16
N ASP A 84 1.25 -15.27 0.67
CA ASP A 84 0.61 -15.85 1.84
C ASP A 84 -0.06 -17.18 1.45
N VAL A 85 0.38 -18.26 2.10
CA VAL A 85 -0.07 -19.65 1.84
C VAL A 85 -1.58 -19.83 2.05
N SER A 86 -2.21 -19.04 2.91
CA SER A 86 -3.67 -19.10 3.16
C SER A 86 -4.49 -18.72 1.93
N PHE A 87 -3.86 -18.12 0.91
CA PHE A 87 -4.47 -17.75 -0.37
C PHE A 87 -3.95 -18.60 -1.54
N GLN A 88 -3.43 -19.81 -1.25
CA GLN A 88 -3.01 -20.73 -2.30
C GLN A 88 -4.20 -21.05 -3.22
N GLY A 89 -3.99 -21.01 -4.53
CA GLY A 89 -5.06 -21.19 -5.53
C GLY A 89 -5.89 -19.95 -5.83
N CYS A 90 -5.78 -18.88 -5.03
CA CYS A 90 -6.50 -17.63 -5.28
C CYS A 90 -5.73 -16.66 -6.19
N SER A 91 -6.48 -15.85 -6.92
CA SER A 91 -6.00 -14.70 -7.68
C SER A 91 -6.46 -13.40 -7.05
N PHE A 92 -5.60 -12.40 -7.05
CA PHE A 92 -5.90 -11.03 -6.63
C PHE A 92 -5.99 -10.06 -7.83
N ARG A 93 -6.45 -10.57 -8.98
CA ARG A 93 -6.45 -9.83 -10.24
C ARG A 93 -7.27 -8.53 -10.14
N HIS A 94 -8.52 -8.61 -9.72
CA HIS A 94 -9.38 -7.42 -9.60
C HIS A 94 -8.86 -6.47 -8.50
N TYR A 95 -8.37 -7.02 -7.40
CA TYR A 95 -7.74 -6.27 -6.32
C TYR A 95 -6.55 -5.44 -6.82
N CYS A 96 -5.57 -6.06 -7.47
CA CYS A 96 -4.42 -5.35 -8.01
C CYS A 96 -4.81 -4.35 -9.12
N ARG A 97 -5.73 -4.75 -10.00
CA ARG A 97 -6.15 -3.95 -11.17
C ARG A 97 -7.07 -2.79 -10.82
N SER A 98 -7.56 -2.68 -9.59
CA SER A 98 -8.41 -1.56 -9.16
C SER A 98 -7.77 -0.18 -9.39
N ILE A 99 -6.44 -0.08 -9.34
CA ILE A 99 -5.74 1.17 -9.63
C ILE A 99 -5.80 1.58 -11.11
N LEU A 100 -6.11 0.65 -12.03
CA LEU A 100 -6.17 0.93 -13.47
C LEU A 100 -7.37 1.80 -13.86
N THR A 101 -8.35 1.99 -12.97
CA THR A 101 -9.47 2.92 -13.18
C THR A 101 -9.04 4.38 -13.15
N PHE A 102 -7.82 4.66 -12.71
CA PHE A 102 -7.24 6.00 -12.66
C PHE A 102 -6.26 6.22 -13.82
N PRO A 103 -6.08 7.46 -14.30
CA PRO A 103 -5.08 7.77 -15.32
C PRO A 103 -3.66 7.51 -14.81
N ASP A 104 -2.70 7.45 -15.71
CA ASP A 104 -1.28 7.44 -15.37
C ASP A 104 -0.88 8.77 -14.71
N ASN A 105 0.14 8.78 -13.85
CA ASN A 105 0.61 9.96 -13.12
C ASN A 105 -0.47 10.65 -12.25
N PHE A 106 -1.38 9.88 -11.66
CA PHE A 106 -2.49 10.44 -10.89
C PHE A 106 -2.20 10.60 -9.39
N PHE A 107 -1.49 9.65 -8.79
CA PHE A 107 -1.26 9.61 -7.36
C PHE A 107 0.05 10.25 -6.95
N ASP A 108 0.03 11.05 -5.88
CA ASP A 108 1.22 11.59 -5.24
C ASP A 108 1.94 10.50 -4.44
N MET A 109 1.18 9.59 -3.83
CA MET A 109 1.72 8.43 -3.14
C MET A 109 0.85 7.19 -3.34
N ILE A 110 1.51 6.02 -3.39
CA ILE A 110 0.86 4.71 -3.44
C ILE A 110 1.44 3.85 -2.31
N SER A 111 0.58 3.37 -1.39
CA SER A 111 0.95 2.49 -0.28
C SER A 111 0.61 1.04 -0.61
N ILE A 112 1.55 0.12 -0.39
CA ILE A 112 1.43 -1.31 -0.69
C ILE A 112 1.76 -2.11 0.57
N ASP A 113 0.71 -2.51 1.29
CA ASP A 113 0.80 -3.35 2.49
C ASP A 113 -0.17 -4.55 2.45
N GLY A 114 -0.90 -4.72 1.36
CA GLY A 114 -1.88 -5.80 1.20
C GLY A 114 -1.32 -7.09 0.61
N ARG A 115 -2.07 -7.69 -0.31
CA ARG A 115 -1.76 -8.96 -0.98
C ARG A 115 -1.24 -8.74 -2.40
N ALA A 116 -0.62 -9.80 -2.99
CA ALA A 116 -0.07 -9.79 -4.35
C ALA A 116 0.84 -8.57 -4.64
N ARG A 117 1.69 -8.17 -3.66
CA ARG A 117 2.49 -6.93 -3.68
C ARG A 117 3.39 -6.81 -4.92
N ASN A 118 3.89 -7.92 -5.47
CA ASN A 118 4.69 -7.90 -6.70
C ASN A 118 3.91 -7.33 -7.90
N ASP A 119 2.64 -7.71 -8.03
CA ASP A 119 1.79 -7.23 -9.12
C ASP A 119 1.28 -5.82 -8.85
N CYS A 120 1.01 -5.48 -7.57
CA CYS A 120 0.72 -4.10 -7.16
C CYS A 120 1.87 -3.15 -7.54
N LEU A 121 3.14 -3.51 -7.22
CA LEU A 121 4.32 -2.72 -7.59
C LEU A 121 4.44 -2.53 -9.11
N LYS A 122 4.20 -3.59 -9.89
CA LYS A 122 4.21 -3.53 -11.36
C LYS A 122 3.21 -2.51 -11.90
N LEU A 123 2.01 -2.44 -11.32
CA LEU A 123 0.95 -1.53 -11.75
C LEU A 123 1.15 -0.12 -11.22
N ALA A 124 1.62 0.03 -9.97
CA ALA A 124 1.83 1.31 -9.30
C ALA A 124 2.79 2.24 -10.07
N ARG A 125 3.83 1.68 -10.71
CA ARG A 125 4.92 2.47 -11.32
C ARG A 125 4.46 3.52 -12.35
N LYS A 126 3.35 3.27 -13.06
CA LYS A 126 2.79 4.20 -14.04
C LYS A 126 1.76 5.16 -13.42
N LYS A 127 1.16 4.75 -12.31
CA LYS A 127 0.07 5.48 -11.65
C LYS A 127 0.56 6.54 -10.67
N VAL A 128 1.77 6.37 -10.14
CA VAL A 128 2.43 7.40 -9.34
C VAL A 128 2.96 8.52 -10.23
N LYS A 129 2.80 9.77 -9.78
CA LYS A 129 3.34 10.96 -10.47
C LYS A 129 4.87 10.92 -10.53
N ILE A 130 5.45 11.66 -11.47
CA ILE A 130 6.87 12.04 -11.42
C ILE A 130 7.07 12.86 -10.14
N GLY A 131 8.12 12.56 -9.37
CA GLY A 131 8.37 13.12 -8.05
C GLY A 131 7.57 12.46 -6.91
N GLY A 132 6.54 11.66 -7.23
CA GLY A 132 5.70 10.95 -6.27
C GLY A 132 6.36 9.68 -5.71
N TYR A 133 5.68 9.02 -4.78
CA TYR A 133 6.24 7.96 -3.95
C TYR A 133 5.45 6.66 -4.02
N ILE A 134 6.15 5.52 -4.03
CA ILE A 134 5.59 4.20 -3.77
C ILE A 134 6.19 3.69 -2.48
N LEU A 135 5.34 3.29 -1.55
CA LEU A 135 5.70 2.74 -0.25
C LEU A 135 5.39 1.24 -0.24
N LEU A 136 6.38 0.43 0.11
CA LEU A 136 6.26 -1.02 0.25
C LEU A 136 6.62 -1.43 1.68
N ASP A 137 5.66 -1.98 2.42
CA ASP A 137 5.96 -2.54 3.74
C ASP A 137 6.49 -3.97 3.65
N ASN A 138 7.26 -4.42 4.67
CA ASN A 138 8.01 -5.68 4.72
C ASN A 138 8.90 -5.91 3.48
N SER A 139 9.51 -4.87 2.99
CA SER A 139 10.29 -4.87 1.74
C SER A 139 11.58 -5.68 1.80
N GLU A 140 12.02 -6.11 2.99
CA GLU A 140 13.16 -7.02 3.21
C GLU A 140 12.87 -8.45 2.74
N ARG A 141 11.59 -8.82 2.59
CA ARG A 141 11.20 -10.18 2.23
C ARG A 141 11.63 -10.51 0.80
N LYS A 142 12.29 -11.66 0.66
CA LYS A 142 12.89 -12.11 -0.61
C LYS A 142 11.86 -12.27 -1.73
N GLU A 143 10.64 -12.67 -1.40
CA GLU A 143 9.53 -12.86 -2.33
C GLU A 143 9.09 -11.58 -3.04
N TYR A 144 9.41 -10.39 -2.51
CA TYR A 144 9.06 -9.11 -3.16
C TYR A 144 10.13 -8.59 -4.11
N ARG A 145 11.28 -9.26 -4.24
CA ARG A 145 12.37 -8.86 -5.15
C ARG A 145 11.92 -8.69 -6.60
N ARG A 146 11.03 -9.59 -7.07
CA ARG A 146 10.48 -9.50 -8.44
C ARG A 146 9.72 -8.19 -8.65
N GLY A 147 8.86 -7.81 -7.71
CA GLY A 147 8.10 -6.56 -7.76
C GLY A 147 8.99 -5.33 -7.68
N ILE A 148 9.96 -5.34 -6.75
CA ILE A 148 10.93 -4.26 -6.58
C ILE A 148 11.73 -4.01 -7.86
N ASN A 149 12.05 -5.06 -8.63
CA ASN A 149 12.77 -4.93 -9.90
C ASN A 149 12.01 -4.10 -10.95
N PHE A 150 10.67 -4.00 -10.87
CA PHE A 150 9.92 -3.10 -11.76
C PHE A 150 10.14 -1.61 -11.46
N LEU A 151 10.70 -1.29 -10.28
CA LEU A 151 11.01 0.07 -9.84
C LEU A 151 12.49 0.44 -10.03
N LYS A 152 13.24 -0.31 -10.86
CA LYS A 152 14.59 0.10 -11.29
C LYS A 152 14.51 1.50 -11.90
N GLY A 153 15.35 2.43 -11.42
CA GLY A 153 15.30 3.85 -11.82
C GLY A 153 14.55 4.77 -10.84
N PHE A 154 13.79 4.20 -9.89
CA PHE A 154 13.29 4.98 -8.76
C PHE A 154 14.40 5.17 -7.71
N VAL A 155 14.39 6.32 -7.02
CA VAL A 155 15.25 6.52 -5.84
C VAL A 155 14.70 5.70 -4.69
N ARG A 156 15.49 4.77 -4.18
CA ARG A 156 15.13 3.90 -3.07
C ARG A 156 15.63 4.47 -1.75
N ARG A 157 14.77 4.45 -0.73
CA ARG A 157 15.10 4.77 0.66
C ARG A 157 14.50 3.73 1.59
N ASP A 158 15.36 3.01 2.31
CA ASP A 158 14.97 1.96 3.24
C ASP A 158 14.84 2.51 4.67
N PHE A 159 13.75 2.15 5.33
CA PHE A 159 13.47 2.47 6.72
C PHE A 159 13.38 1.18 7.52
N ARG A 160 14.49 0.74 8.09
CA ARG A 160 14.55 -0.44 8.94
C ARG A 160 14.46 -0.06 10.41
N GLY A 161 13.68 -0.81 11.18
CA GLY A 161 13.50 -0.61 12.62
C GLY A 161 12.23 -1.25 13.14
N ASN A 162 11.91 -0.97 14.40
CA ASN A 162 10.69 -1.43 15.05
C ASN A 162 9.51 -0.55 14.63
N GLY A 163 8.31 -1.04 14.89
CA GLY A 163 7.04 -0.36 14.71
C GLY A 163 6.04 -0.80 15.78
N PRO A 164 4.78 -0.39 15.66
CA PRO A 164 3.79 -0.54 16.74
C PRO A 164 3.29 -1.98 16.98
N VAL A 165 3.52 -2.91 16.06
CA VAL A 165 2.84 -4.23 16.07
C VAL A 165 3.77 -5.43 16.24
N ASN A 166 5.07 -5.29 15.97
CA ASN A 166 6.04 -6.38 16.09
C ASN A 166 7.12 -6.03 17.09
N GLU A 167 7.57 -7.03 17.84
CA GLU A 167 8.71 -6.92 18.77
C GLU A 167 10.07 -7.01 18.05
N TYR A 168 10.08 -7.40 16.78
CA TYR A 168 11.28 -7.50 15.94
C TYR A 168 11.31 -6.41 14.87
N PRO A 169 12.50 -5.98 14.44
CA PRO A 169 12.63 -4.98 13.39
C PRO A 169 12.34 -5.55 12.01
N TRP A 170 11.66 -4.75 11.17
CA TRP A 170 11.44 -5.05 9.75
C TRP A 170 11.77 -3.83 8.89
N GLN A 171 11.44 -3.87 7.62
CA GLN A 171 11.76 -2.78 6.71
C GLN A 171 10.52 -2.32 5.93
N THR A 172 10.33 -1.01 5.91
CA THR A 172 9.46 -0.34 4.95
C THR A 172 10.33 0.46 3.99
N THR A 173 10.12 0.31 2.67
CA THR A 173 10.89 1.04 1.65
C THR A 173 10.01 2.06 0.95
N VAL A 174 10.55 3.25 0.75
CA VAL A 174 9.98 4.31 -0.08
C VAL A 174 10.77 4.40 -1.38
N PHE A 175 10.05 4.35 -2.51
CA PHE A 175 10.59 4.53 -3.85
C PHE A 175 10.05 5.83 -4.41
N GLN A 176 10.92 6.80 -4.70
CA GLN A 176 10.54 8.04 -5.36
C GLN A 176 10.74 7.91 -6.85
N ARG A 177 9.68 8.18 -7.64
CA ARG A 177 9.78 8.22 -9.09
C ARG A 177 10.57 9.46 -9.52
N LYS A 178 11.71 9.25 -10.15
CA LYS A 178 12.37 10.28 -10.95
C LYS A 178 11.71 10.36 -12.31
N THR A 179 12.10 11.29 -13.12
CA THR A 179 11.61 11.50 -14.51
C THR A 179 11.17 10.24 -15.22
#